data_e192269d02356af3b9a75d55a9fafc4b
#
_entry.id   e192269d02356af3b9a75d55a9fafc4b
#
_cell.length_a   1.000
_cell.length_b   1.000
_cell.length_c   1.000
_cell.angle_alpha   90.00
_cell.angle_beta   90.00
_cell.angle_gamma   90.00
#
_symmetry.space_group_name_H-M   'P 1'
#
loop_
_entity.id
_entity.type
_entity.pdbx_description
1 polymer ?
#
loop_
_entity_poly.entity_id
_entity_poly.type
_entity_poly.pdbx_seq_one_letter_code
_entity_poly.pdbx_strand_id
1 'polypeptide(L)'
;MDELMQALFDHITDHLLEKYYGQAAYAERCTTRDEIGRKLWEQLPSEQRDQLEALQRAYDHAQMAELEAMFLASFDQLKSLALPHSA
;
A
#
# COMPACT_ATOMS: atom_id res chain seq x y z
N MET A 1 -11.23 6.85 9.87
CA MET A 1 -12.01 7.35 8.72
C MET A 1 -13.49 7.09 8.97
N ASP A 2 -14.38 7.95 8.47
CA ASP A 2 -15.80 7.66 8.53
C ASP A 2 -16.19 6.55 7.54
N GLU A 3 -17.44 6.09 7.60
CA GLU A 3 -17.90 4.96 6.77
C GLU A 3 -17.78 5.23 5.28
N LEU A 4 -18.12 6.43 4.84
CA LEU A 4 -18.05 6.81 3.42
C LEU A 4 -16.60 6.83 2.94
N MET A 5 -15.73 7.43 3.73
CA MET A 5 -14.30 7.51 3.41
C MET A 5 -13.66 6.13 3.38
N GLN A 6 -14.03 5.27 4.33
CA GLN A 6 -13.54 3.90 4.36
C GLN A 6 -14.02 3.11 3.15
N ALA A 7 -15.29 3.25 2.78
CA ALA A 7 -15.84 2.58 1.61
C ALA A 7 -15.15 3.03 0.32
N LEU A 8 -14.87 4.32 0.20
CA LEU A 8 -14.16 4.87 -0.96
C LEU A 8 -12.72 4.38 -1.01
N PHE A 9 -12.03 4.39 0.12
CA PHE A 9 -10.66 3.88 0.22
C PHE A 9 -10.59 2.40 -0.17
N ASP A 10 -11.51 1.59 0.36
CA ASP A 10 -11.56 0.16 0.04
C ASP A 10 -11.85 -0.07 -1.44
N HIS A 11 -12.75 0.71 -2.03
CA HIS A 11 -13.04 0.62 -3.46
C HIS A 11 -11.82 0.93 -4.31
N ILE A 12 -11.08 1.99 -3.96
CA ILE A 12 -9.87 2.37 -4.69
C ILE A 12 -8.81 1.29 -4.56
N THR A 13 -8.55 0.79 -3.35
CA THR A 13 -7.53 -0.22 -3.12
C THR A 13 -7.88 -1.56 -3.75
N ASP A 14 -9.15 -1.94 -3.76
CA ASP A 14 -9.59 -3.24 -4.27
C ASP A 14 -9.77 -3.26 -5.79
N HIS A 15 -10.08 -2.13 -6.41
CA HIS A 15 -10.47 -2.11 -7.82
C HIS A 15 -9.67 -1.16 -8.70
N LEU A 16 -9.31 0.02 -8.22
CA LEU A 16 -8.69 1.02 -9.09
C LEU A 16 -7.17 0.92 -9.15
N LEU A 17 -6.53 0.47 -8.08
CA LEU A 17 -5.06 0.34 -8.06
C LEU A 17 -4.56 -0.74 -9.01
N GLU A 18 -5.37 -1.73 -9.33
CA GLU A 18 -5.02 -2.79 -10.27
C GLU A 18 -4.53 -2.25 -11.61
N LYS A 19 -5.13 -1.19 -12.09
CA LYS A 19 -4.72 -0.52 -13.33
C LYS A 19 -3.26 -0.08 -13.30
N TYR A 20 -2.80 0.35 -12.14
CA TYR A 20 -1.45 0.90 -11.97
C TYR A 20 -0.45 -0.16 -11.56
N TYR A 21 -0.91 -1.19 -10.85
CA TYR A 21 -0.07 -2.34 -10.49
C TYR A 21 0.35 -3.15 -11.71
N GLY A 22 -0.41 -3.10 -12.79
CA GLY A 22 -0.06 -3.76 -14.04
C GLY A 22 1.04 -3.06 -14.85
N GLN A 23 1.52 -1.91 -14.42
CA GLN A 23 2.60 -1.21 -15.12
C GLN A 23 3.93 -1.99 -14.96
N ALA A 24 4.69 -2.05 -16.04
CA ALA A 24 5.92 -2.86 -16.11
C ALA A 24 6.92 -2.53 -14.99
N ALA A 25 7.12 -1.25 -14.68
CA ALA A 25 8.04 -0.82 -13.64
C ALA A 25 7.65 -1.34 -12.25
N TYR A 26 6.35 -1.32 -11.94
CA TYR A 26 5.85 -1.83 -10.67
C TYR A 26 6.01 -3.36 -10.59
N ALA A 27 5.63 -4.06 -11.65
CA ALA A 27 5.73 -5.53 -11.71
C ALA A 27 7.18 -5.98 -11.55
N GLU A 28 8.11 -5.30 -12.21
CA GLU A 28 9.54 -5.59 -12.14
C GLU A 28 10.07 -5.42 -10.71
N ARG A 29 9.70 -4.33 -10.03
CA ARG A 29 10.11 -4.10 -8.64
C ARG A 29 9.56 -5.14 -7.68
N CYS A 30 8.32 -5.55 -7.87
CA CYS A 30 7.70 -6.60 -7.07
C CYS A 30 8.40 -7.93 -7.27
N THR A 31 8.72 -8.29 -8.51
CA THR A 31 9.42 -9.52 -8.85
C THR A 31 10.80 -9.55 -8.20
N THR A 32 11.54 -8.45 -8.28
CA THR A 32 12.87 -8.33 -7.65
C THR A 32 12.77 -8.50 -6.14
N ARG A 33 11.80 -7.83 -5.50
CA ARG A 33 11.55 -7.95 -4.06
C ARG A 33 11.26 -9.40 -3.67
N ASP A 34 10.40 -10.06 -4.41
CA ASP A 34 9.97 -11.43 -4.11
C ASP A 34 11.13 -12.42 -4.29
N GLU A 35 11.96 -12.22 -5.31
CA GLU A 35 13.14 -13.07 -5.53
C GLU A 35 14.16 -12.92 -4.41
N ILE A 36 14.45 -11.70 -3.98
CA ILE A 36 15.36 -11.43 -2.87
C ILE A 36 14.82 -12.05 -1.58
N GLY A 37 13.53 -11.86 -1.33
CA GLY A 37 12.85 -12.42 -0.17
C GLY A 37 12.91 -13.94 -0.14
N ARG A 38 12.66 -14.59 -1.28
CA ARG A 38 12.72 -16.05 -1.40
C ARG A 38 14.12 -16.58 -1.15
N LYS A 39 15.14 -15.98 -1.74
CA LYS A 39 16.53 -16.37 -1.54
C LYS A 39 16.95 -16.22 -0.10
N LEU A 40 16.58 -15.11 0.53
CA LEU A 40 16.88 -14.88 1.94
C LEU A 40 16.18 -15.92 2.83
N TRP A 41 14.91 -16.19 2.56
CA TRP A 41 14.13 -17.18 3.29
C TRP A 41 14.79 -18.57 3.25
N GLU A 42 15.25 -19.01 2.09
CA GLU A 42 15.90 -20.30 1.90
C GLU A 42 17.20 -20.44 2.68
N GLN A 43 17.90 -19.33 2.92
CA GLN A 43 19.19 -19.31 3.62
C GLN A 43 19.06 -19.18 5.13
N LEU A 44 17.89 -18.80 5.64
CA LEU A 44 17.73 -18.50 7.05
C LEU A 44 17.29 -19.73 7.86
N PRO A 45 17.84 -19.88 9.10
CA PRO A 45 17.32 -20.87 10.06
C PRO A 45 15.86 -20.54 10.43
N SER A 46 15.16 -21.55 10.97
CA SER A 46 13.74 -21.46 11.27
C SER A 46 13.35 -20.27 12.15
N GLU A 47 14.12 -20.01 13.21
CA GLU A 47 13.84 -18.87 14.10
C GLU A 47 13.92 -17.52 13.39
N GLN A 48 14.89 -17.39 12.50
CA GLN A 48 15.10 -16.17 11.74
C GLN A 48 14.05 -16.01 10.63
N ARG A 49 13.51 -17.11 10.12
CA ARG A 49 12.38 -17.08 9.18
C ARG A 49 11.15 -16.49 9.84
N ASP A 50 10.88 -16.86 11.09
CA ASP A 50 9.75 -16.30 11.84
C ASP A 50 9.92 -14.79 12.06
N GLN A 51 11.14 -14.35 12.34
CA GLN A 51 11.46 -12.92 12.47
C GLN A 51 11.27 -12.18 11.14
N LEU A 52 11.67 -12.79 10.03
CA LEU A 52 11.48 -12.20 8.69
C LEU A 52 10.00 -12.07 8.37
N GLU A 53 9.19 -13.08 8.66
CA GLU A 53 7.74 -13.02 8.48
C GLU A 53 7.11 -11.91 9.31
N ALA A 54 7.54 -11.76 10.57
CA ALA A 54 7.05 -10.70 11.44
C ALA A 54 7.41 -9.32 10.88
N LEU A 55 8.60 -9.16 10.34
CA LEU A 55 9.04 -7.92 9.70
C LEU A 55 8.20 -7.61 8.46
N GLN A 56 7.94 -8.62 7.64
CA GLN A 56 7.11 -8.44 6.44
C GLN A 56 5.70 -8.02 6.80
N ARG A 57 5.10 -8.63 7.82
CA ARG A 57 3.77 -8.23 8.30
C ARG A 57 3.76 -6.80 8.82
N ALA A 58 4.76 -6.42 9.59
CA ALA A 58 4.89 -5.06 10.11
C ALA A 58 5.05 -4.05 8.97
N TYR A 59 5.82 -4.41 7.95
CA TYR A 59 6.04 -3.58 6.78
C TYR A 59 4.74 -3.36 6.01
N ASP A 60 3.97 -4.42 5.81
CA ASP A 60 2.68 -4.35 5.12
C ASP A 60 1.68 -3.47 5.88
N HIS A 61 1.64 -3.58 7.21
CA HIS A 61 0.79 -2.74 8.05
C HIS A 61 1.20 -1.27 7.96
N ALA A 62 2.50 -0.98 8.00
CA ALA A 62 3.01 0.38 7.87
C ALA A 62 2.67 0.95 6.50
N GLN A 63 2.82 0.15 5.44
CA GLN A 63 2.50 0.54 4.09
C GLN A 63 1.01 0.86 3.92
N MET A 64 0.14 0.08 4.52
CA MET A 64 -1.30 0.33 4.51
C MET A 64 -1.63 1.64 5.20
N ALA A 65 -1.01 1.92 6.35
CA ALA A 65 -1.20 3.18 7.06
C ALA A 65 -0.74 4.39 6.23
N GLU A 66 0.36 4.24 5.51
CA GLU A 66 0.84 5.27 4.59
C GLU A 66 -0.13 5.53 3.45
N LEU A 67 -0.69 4.47 2.87
CA LEU A 67 -1.70 4.59 1.81
C LEU A 67 -2.96 5.31 2.31
N GLU A 68 -3.41 4.99 3.51
CA GLU A 68 -4.55 5.68 4.13
C GLU A 68 -4.26 7.16 4.33
N ALA A 69 -3.08 7.49 4.84
CA ALA A 69 -2.67 8.88 5.04
C ALA A 69 -2.62 9.65 3.72
N MET A 70 -2.06 9.04 2.68
CA MET A 70 -2.01 9.64 1.35
C MET A 70 -3.39 9.84 0.76
N PHE A 71 -4.29 8.87 0.95
CA PHE A 71 -5.66 8.97 0.49
C PHE A 71 -6.38 10.14 1.15
N LEU A 72 -6.28 10.24 2.47
CA LEU A 72 -6.94 11.31 3.23
C LEU A 72 -6.40 12.68 2.85
N ALA A 73 -5.09 12.81 2.72
CA ALA A 73 -4.46 14.05 2.30
C ALA A 73 -4.89 14.46 0.88
N SER A 74 -4.92 13.49 -0.04
CA SER A 74 -5.34 13.73 -1.42
C SER A 74 -6.81 14.12 -1.50
N PHE A 75 -7.65 13.46 -0.73
CA PHE A 75 -9.08 13.76 -0.68
C PHE A 75 -9.32 15.17 -0.14
N ASP A 76 -8.64 15.55 0.92
CA ASP A 76 -8.73 16.90 1.48
C ASP A 76 -8.30 17.96 0.45
N GLN A 77 -7.23 17.69 -0.27
CA GLN A 77 -6.75 18.61 -1.30
C GLN A 77 -7.76 18.76 -2.44
N LEU A 78 -8.29 17.64 -2.93
CA LEU A 78 -9.30 17.69 -3.99
C LEU A 78 -10.57 18.38 -3.54
N LYS A 79 -11.01 18.14 -2.33
CA LYS A 79 -12.16 18.79 -1.74
C LYS A 79 -11.96 20.31 -1.66
N SER A 80 -10.79 20.74 -1.24
CA SER A 80 -10.42 22.14 -1.16
C SER A 80 -10.44 22.82 -2.54
N LEU A 81 -9.98 22.12 -3.58
CA LEU A 81 -9.93 22.64 -4.94
C LEU A 81 -11.30 22.63 -5.63
N ALA A 82 -12.13 21.64 -5.31
CA ALA A 82 -13.43 21.45 -5.96
C ALA A 82 -14.54 22.32 -5.38
N LEU A 83 -14.45 22.68 -4.10
CA LEU A 83 -15.46 23.52 -3.47
C LEU A 83 -15.29 24.97 -3.89
N PRO A 84 -16.40 25.65 -4.27
CA PRO A 84 -16.31 27.06 -4.57
C PRO A 84 -15.83 27.81 -3.33
N HIS A 85 -14.82 28.63 -3.51
CA HIS A 85 -14.40 29.54 -2.45
C HIS A 85 -15.50 30.57 -2.26
N SER A 86 -16.20 30.48 -1.14
CA SER A 86 -17.11 31.55 -0.77
C SER A 86 -16.26 32.80 -0.57
N ALA A 87 -16.56 33.76 -1.35
CA ALA A 87 -15.91 35.06 -1.28
C ALA A 87 -16.15 35.71 0.08
#